data_85750444200b91dc59a31dc9dc98f3ab
#
_entry.id   85750444200b91dc59a31dc9dc98f3ab
#
_cell.length_a   1.000
_cell.length_b   1.000
_cell.length_c   1.000
_cell.angle_alpha   90.00
_cell.angle_beta   90.00
_cell.angle_gamma   90.00
#
_symmetry.space_group_name_H-M   'P 1'
#
loop_
_entity.id
_entity.type
_entity.pdbx_description
1 polymer ?
#
loop_
_entity_poly.entity_id
_entity_poly.type
_entity_poly.pdbx_seq_one_letter_code
_entity_poly.pdbx_strand_id
1 'polypeptide(L)'
;MTTLRRLGFAFWLTRVRLARRGGRLLLVAVGVAAAAAMLAAVVAGALAAQDRDVAKRVSAIDEGSRSIHVTWFSVGGQAAPYSTLDRHVRGKLRTVTDRPAAATSLYRESQLGGAFLSLGAVDDLGRWVRVRSGRLPRPCTLRRCEVLVVRKGGRLPDVPGLRLVPVGEGDVVSATLFGDAVPSLGLHQSTFVRQMARYHRPAPPPLVLANGVAGLDRWPRLHDAYRTYSWVVPLDRKLVHSWSAGSLATRIDRVRSELQGEDFDFVVEAPTDELRAAVDSGRVVARRLFLLGGEAVALLLAFAVLAGARLRPDVEASRQWLVSSGVRGWQVWLQTASEAAVPAIAGTVVGWVVGAAAAAIVSSRAGEPVGSLLRHSVLSGRGIAAGVLLAAAAALVLVVTLAMRPVALRGISVTPLDVAALGAVVAVAVALARGAADASAFLAGNGTGVVLLLLPVLVVFTAAVVVARILPPALRGLERLVPRTALPLRLASLALARRPGYASVAVGFVVVSVGLALFAETYRWTLVQGQREQA
;
A
#
# COMPACT_ATOMS: atom_id res chain seq x y z
N MET A 1 17.95 -9.90 47.58
CA MET A 1 16.48 -9.67 47.70
C MET A 1 16.06 -8.18 47.82
N THR A 2 16.98 -7.24 47.95
CA THR A 2 16.67 -5.81 48.20
C THR A 2 16.31 -4.97 46.96
N THR A 3 16.83 -5.29 45.77
CA THR A 3 16.60 -4.51 44.53
C THR A 3 15.23 -4.76 43.94
N LEU A 4 14.72 -5.99 43.89
CA LEU A 4 13.40 -6.34 43.37
C LEU A 4 12.25 -5.74 44.22
N ARG A 5 12.39 -5.74 45.56
CA ARG A 5 11.42 -5.06 46.45
C ARG A 5 11.39 -3.55 46.24
N ARG A 6 12.53 -2.93 45.93
CA ARG A 6 12.64 -1.48 45.68
C ARG A 6 12.02 -1.08 44.32
N LEU A 7 12.14 -1.93 43.29
CA LEU A 7 11.46 -1.74 42.00
C LEU A 7 9.94 -1.90 42.16
N GLY A 8 9.50 -2.94 42.91
CA GLY A 8 8.09 -3.17 43.18
C GLY A 8 7.38 -2.01 43.87
N PHE A 9 8.10 -1.32 44.80
CA PHE A 9 7.56 -0.13 45.45
C PHE A 9 7.30 1.04 44.49
N ALA A 10 8.22 1.31 43.57
CA ALA A 10 8.05 2.37 42.58
C ALA A 10 6.82 2.11 41.69
N PHE A 11 6.62 0.87 41.21
CA PHE A 11 5.45 0.49 40.43
C PHE A 11 4.15 0.55 41.24
N TRP A 12 4.15 0.09 42.49
CA TRP A 12 3.00 0.17 43.36
C TRP A 12 2.59 1.63 43.61
N LEU A 13 3.56 2.51 43.90
CA LEU A 13 3.33 3.93 44.13
C LEU A 13 2.76 4.61 42.87
N THR A 14 3.27 4.27 41.68
CA THR A 14 2.74 4.75 40.40
C THR A 14 1.30 4.33 40.22
N ARG A 15 0.95 3.06 40.50
CA ARG A 15 -0.43 2.55 40.41
C ARG A 15 -1.40 3.29 41.35
N VAL A 16 -1.02 3.51 42.60
CA VAL A 16 -1.84 4.23 43.59
C VAL A 16 -2.05 5.70 43.17
N ARG A 17 -1.03 6.33 42.61
CA ARG A 17 -1.12 7.72 42.11
C ARG A 17 -1.96 7.82 40.84
N LEU A 18 -1.83 6.87 39.91
CA LEU A 18 -2.73 6.78 38.74
C LEU A 18 -4.19 6.72 39.17
N ALA A 19 -4.50 5.91 40.18
CA ALA A 19 -5.87 5.79 40.69
C ALA A 19 -6.39 7.09 41.31
N ARG A 20 -5.55 7.85 42.02
CA ARG A 20 -5.94 9.11 42.67
C ARG A 20 -5.92 10.35 41.76
N ARG A 21 -5.11 10.36 40.71
CA ARG A 21 -4.94 11.51 39.78
C ARG A 21 -5.44 11.21 38.34
N GLY A 22 -6.30 10.21 38.20
CA GLY A 22 -6.69 9.61 36.94
C GLY A 22 -7.14 10.60 35.84
N GLY A 23 -7.88 11.66 36.18
CA GLY A 23 -8.42 12.61 35.21
C GLY A 23 -7.39 13.39 34.39
N ARG A 24 -6.24 13.75 34.99
CA ARG A 24 -5.19 14.52 34.29
C ARG A 24 -4.28 13.62 33.44
N LEU A 25 -3.95 12.43 33.94
CA LEU A 25 -3.18 11.42 33.21
C LEU A 25 -4.00 10.82 32.07
N LEU A 26 -5.31 10.69 32.26
CA LEU A 26 -6.25 10.26 31.23
C LEU A 26 -6.21 11.19 30.01
N LEU A 27 -6.09 12.50 30.22
CA LEU A 27 -6.03 13.48 29.13
C LEU A 27 -4.76 13.29 28.26
N VAL A 28 -3.61 12.99 28.92
CA VAL A 28 -2.37 12.63 28.22
C VAL A 28 -2.54 11.31 27.48
N ALA A 29 -3.11 10.29 28.13
CA ALA A 29 -3.34 8.98 27.53
C ALA A 29 -4.28 9.07 26.31
N VAL A 30 -5.34 9.89 26.38
CA VAL A 30 -6.26 10.16 25.25
C VAL A 30 -5.54 10.86 24.11
N GLY A 31 -4.68 11.84 24.39
CA GLY A 31 -3.88 12.50 23.35
C GLY A 31 -2.94 11.52 22.62
N VAL A 32 -2.25 10.66 23.38
CA VAL A 32 -1.40 9.62 22.82
C VAL A 32 -2.24 8.57 22.07
N ALA A 33 -3.41 8.19 22.61
CA ALA A 33 -4.31 7.25 21.96
C ALA A 33 -4.84 7.81 20.63
N ALA A 34 -5.20 9.08 20.57
CA ALA A 34 -5.60 9.73 19.33
C ALA A 34 -4.47 9.74 18.29
N ALA A 35 -3.23 10.03 18.71
CA ALA A 35 -2.06 9.99 17.84
C ALA A 35 -1.79 8.56 17.31
N ALA A 36 -1.89 7.57 18.18
CA ALA A 36 -1.69 6.17 17.82
C ALA A 36 -2.81 5.64 16.90
N ALA A 37 -4.07 6.02 17.17
CA ALA A 37 -5.21 5.68 16.31
C ALA A 37 -5.06 6.29 14.91
N MET A 38 -4.64 7.55 14.84
CA MET A 38 -4.36 8.22 13.57
C MET A 38 -3.22 7.55 12.82
N LEU A 39 -2.11 7.20 13.49
CA LEU A 39 -0.99 6.51 12.86
C LEU A 39 -1.41 5.14 12.32
N ALA A 40 -2.14 4.34 13.10
CA ALA A 40 -2.64 3.04 12.65
C ALA A 40 -3.58 3.18 11.44
N ALA A 41 -4.49 4.16 11.47
CA ALA A 41 -5.39 4.46 10.35
C ALA A 41 -4.62 4.91 9.11
N VAL A 42 -3.56 5.70 9.26
CA VAL A 42 -2.69 6.15 8.17
C VAL A 42 -1.92 4.99 7.56
N VAL A 43 -1.34 4.11 8.40
CA VAL A 43 -0.60 2.91 7.94
C VAL A 43 -1.52 2.00 7.12
N ALA A 44 -2.73 1.73 7.61
CA ALA A 44 -3.70 0.90 6.89
C ALA A 44 -4.24 1.61 5.64
N GLY A 45 -4.58 2.90 5.75
CA GLY A 45 -5.10 3.70 4.66
C GLY A 45 -4.10 3.89 3.52
N ALA A 46 -2.83 4.07 3.84
CA ALA A 46 -1.76 4.17 2.85
C ALA A 46 -1.61 2.86 2.06
N LEU A 47 -1.65 1.70 2.74
CA LEU A 47 -1.60 0.41 2.07
C LEU A 47 -2.86 0.17 1.21
N ALA A 48 -4.05 0.51 1.72
CA ALA A 48 -5.29 0.39 0.95
C ALA A 48 -5.29 1.28 -0.30
N ALA A 49 -4.81 2.52 -0.18
CA ALA A 49 -4.70 3.43 -1.31
C ALA A 49 -3.67 2.92 -2.34
N GLN A 50 -2.54 2.40 -1.88
CA GLN A 50 -1.55 1.76 -2.73
C GLN A 50 -2.14 0.55 -3.47
N ASP A 51 -2.91 -0.29 -2.78
CA ASP A 51 -3.52 -1.48 -3.38
C ASP A 51 -4.56 -1.11 -4.44
N ARG A 52 -5.36 -0.07 -4.19
CA ARG A 52 -6.31 0.46 -5.18
C ARG A 52 -5.62 1.00 -6.43
N ASP A 53 -4.51 1.74 -6.26
CA ASP A 53 -3.76 2.27 -7.41
C ASP A 53 -3.16 1.12 -8.24
N VAL A 54 -2.57 0.12 -7.60
CA VAL A 54 -2.08 -1.10 -8.26
C VAL A 54 -3.23 -1.81 -8.98
N ALA A 55 -4.37 -2.04 -8.31
CA ALA A 55 -5.53 -2.68 -8.93
C ALA A 55 -6.07 -1.90 -10.12
N LYS A 56 -6.13 -0.57 -10.06
CA LYS A 56 -6.53 0.31 -11.16
C LYS A 56 -5.59 0.18 -12.35
N ARG A 57 -4.28 0.24 -12.12
CA ARG A 57 -3.27 0.13 -13.19
C ARG A 57 -3.25 -1.25 -13.82
N VAL A 58 -3.32 -2.31 -13.02
CA VAL A 58 -3.42 -3.69 -13.53
C VAL A 58 -4.70 -3.86 -14.36
N SER A 59 -5.80 -3.21 -13.97
CA SER A 59 -7.03 -3.28 -14.76
C SER A 59 -6.98 -2.45 -16.06
N ALA A 60 -6.09 -1.49 -16.16
CA ALA A 60 -5.85 -0.69 -17.37
C ALA A 60 -4.96 -1.40 -18.39
N ILE A 61 -4.22 -2.46 -17.98
CA ILE A 61 -3.49 -3.31 -18.91
C ILE A 61 -4.51 -4.01 -19.82
N ASP A 62 -4.24 -4.01 -21.10
CA ASP A 62 -5.08 -4.70 -22.07
C ASP A 62 -5.27 -6.18 -21.69
N GLU A 63 -6.44 -6.74 -21.94
CA GLU A 63 -6.78 -8.10 -21.53
C GLU A 63 -5.81 -9.12 -22.14
N GLY A 64 -5.37 -8.90 -23.39
CA GLY A 64 -4.39 -9.76 -24.07
C GLY A 64 -3.05 -9.80 -23.36
N SER A 65 -2.55 -8.66 -22.93
CA SER A 65 -1.24 -8.51 -22.27
C SER A 65 -1.29 -8.82 -20.76
N ARG A 66 -2.48 -8.96 -20.16
CA ARG A 66 -2.69 -9.23 -18.73
C ARG A 66 -2.61 -10.72 -18.40
N SER A 67 -1.55 -11.36 -18.84
CA SER A 67 -1.32 -12.80 -18.61
C SER A 67 0.16 -13.12 -18.65
N ILE A 68 0.53 -14.25 -18.10
CA ILE A 68 1.86 -14.83 -18.27
C ILE A 68 1.77 -15.76 -19.45
N HIS A 69 2.47 -15.46 -20.51
CA HIS A 69 2.62 -16.30 -21.70
C HIS A 69 4.02 -16.89 -21.76
N VAL A 70 4.08 -18.19 -21.83
CA VAL A 70 5.31 -18.91 -22.18
C VAL A 70 5.06 -19.52 -23.54
N THR A 71 5.82 -19.14 -24.53
CA THR A 71 5.71 -19.64 -25.90
C THR A 71 7.00 -20.33 -26.28
N TRP A 72 6.86 -21.48 -26.91
CA TRP A 72 7.97 -22.25 -27.48
C TRP A 72 7.74 -22.44 -28.97
N PHE A 73 8.77 -22.17 -29.76
CA PHE A 73 8.73 -22.28 -31.19
C PHE A 73 9.62 -23.45 -31.64
N SER A 74 9.15 -24.26 -32.59
CA SER A 74 9.94 -25.30 -33.16
C SER A 74 9.80 -25.36 -34.66
N VAL A 75 10.94 -25.66 -35.31
CA VAL A 75 11.00 -26.11 -36.69
C VAL A 75 10.89 -27.64 -36.69
N GLY A 76 10.18 -28.19 -37.66
CA GLY A 76 9.95 -29.63 -37.76
C GLY A 76 11.23 -30.48 -37.66
N GLY A 77 11.11 -31.63 -37.02
CA GLY A 77 12.19 -32.64 -36.95
C GLY A 77 13.11 -32.55 -35.75
N GLN A 78 13.15 -31.46 -35.00
CA GLN A 78 14.05 -31.27 -33.83
C GLN A 78 13.35 -31.08 -32.49
N ALA A 79 12.04 -31.20 -32.45
CA ALA A 79 11.27 -30.82 -31.29
C ALA A 79 11.28 -31.90 -30.19
N ALA A 80 11.50 -31.47 -28.97
CA ALA A 80 11.19 -32.26 -27.78
C ALA A 80 9.70 -32.65 -27.76
N PRO A 81 9.33 -33.83 -27.23
CA PRO A 81 7.93 -34.22 -27.09
C PRO A 81 7.15 -33.21 -26.25
N TYR A 82 5.93 -32.86 -26.68
CA TYR A 82 5.06 -31.95 -25.95
C TYR A 82 4.94 -32.28 -24.45
N SER A 83 4.80 -33.57 -24.13
CA SER A 83 4.68 -34.01 -22.74
C SER A 83 5.87 -33.67 -21.84
N THR A 84 7.05 -33.57 -22.42
CA THR A 84 8.27 -33.16 -21.70
C THR A 84 8.30 -31.67 -21.51
N LEU A 85 8.00 -30.89 -22.56
CA LEU A 85 7.90 -29.43 -22.52
C LEU A 85 6.78 -29.00 -21.55
N ASP A 86 5.60 -29.61 -21.63
CA ASP A 86 4.45 -29.29 -20.78
C ASP A 86 4.77 -29.50 -19.30
N ARG A 87 5.37 -30.64 -18.96
CA ARG A 87 5.78 -30.93 -17.57
C ARG A 87 6.81 -29.92 -17.07
N HIS A 88 7.78 -29.59 -17.90
CA HIS A 88 8.83 -28.65 -17.57
C HIS A 88 8.29 -27.23 -17.34
N VAL A 89 7.55 -26.68 -18.30
CA VAL A 89 6.98 -25.33 -18.21
C VAL A 89 5.97 -25.21 -17.07
N ARG A 90 5.06 -26.19 -16.91
CA ARG A 90 4.12 -26.19 -15.78
C ARG A 90 4.84 -26.27 -14.44
N GLY A 91 5.95 -27.04 -14.35
CA GLY A 91 6.80 -27.07 -13.16
C GLY A 91 7.35 -25.70 -12.79
N LYS A 92 7.88 -24.96 -13.77
CA LYS A 92 8.39 -23.60 -13.56
C LYS A 92 7.26 -22.62 -13.22
N LEU A 93 6.13 -22.63 -13.93
CA LEU A 93 4.98 -21.75 -13.68
C LEU A 93 4.36 -21.94 -12.30
N ARG A 94 4.38 -23.15 -11.73
CA ARG A 94 3.92 -23.41 -10.34
C ARG A 94 4.73 -22.64 -9.30
N THR A 95 5.97 -22.26 -9.58
CA THR A 95 6.77 -21.42 -8.67
C THR A 95 6.28 -19.97 -8.65
N VAL A 96 5.54 -19.56 -9.67
CA VAL A 96 4.99 -18.22 -9.81
C VAL A 96 3.58 -18.15 -9.27
N THR A 97 2.74 -19.14 -9.59
CA THR A 97 1.31 -19.15 -9.24
C THR A 97 0.77 -20.57 -9.10
N ASP A 98 -0.19 -20.75 -8.20
CA ASP A 98 -0.91 -22.02 -8.00
C ASP A 98 -2.00 -22.26 -9.06
N ARG A 99 -2.24 -21.30 -9.97
CA ARG A 99 -3.23 -21.45 -11.03
C ARG A 99 -2.72 -22.38 -12.14
N PRO A 100 -3.60 -23.24 -12.65
CA PRO A 100 -3.24 -24.09 -13.78
C PRO A 100 -3.04 -23.23 -15.04
N ALA A 101 -1.95 -23.46 -15.77
CA ALA A 101 -1.74 -22.90 -17.08
C ALA A 101 -2.62 -23.61 -18.11
N ALA A 102 -3.27 -22.85 -18.98
CA ALA A 102 -3.91 -23.41 -20.17
C ALA A 102 -2.86 -23.59 -21.27
N ALA A 103 -2.67 -24.82 -21.73
CA ALA A 103 -1.77 -25.06 -22.85
C ALA A 103 -2.50 -24.90 -24.17
N THR A 104 -1.80 -24.35 -25.14
CA THR A 104 -2.25 -24.23 -26.53
C THR A 104 -1.19 -24.76 -27.47
N SER A 105 -1.62 -25.26 -28.62
CA SER A 105 -0.73 -25.51 -29.76
C SER A 105 -1.31 -24.87 -31.01
N LEU A 106 -0.44 -24.38 -31.86
CA LEU A 106 -0.85 -23.78 -33.13
C LEU A 106 0.11 -24.21 -34.25
N TYR A 107 -0.44 -24.93 -35.19
CA TYR A 107 0.20 -25.29 -36.46
C TYR A 107 -0.27 -24.28 -37.50
N ARG A 108 0.53 -23.23 -37.68
CA ARG A 108 0.16 -22.12 -38.55
C ARG A 108 0.35 -22.49 -39.99
N GLU A 109 -0.68 -22.20 -40.80
CA GLU A 109 -0.55 -22.24 -42.27
C GLU A 109 0.17 -23.48 -42.77
N SER A 110 0.02 -24.58 -42.04
CA SER A 110 0.63 -25.83 -42.40
C SER A 110 0.02 -26.34 -43.71
N GLN A 111 0.86 -26.65 -44.65
CA GLN A 111 0.41 -27.30 -45.88
C GLN A 111 0.14 -28.78 -45.59
N LEU A 112 -1.11 -29.09 -45.33
CA LEU A 112 -1.58 -30.42 -45.03
C LEU A 112 -2.44 -30.89 -46.20
N GLY A 113 -2.06 -32.01 -46.83
CA GLY A 113 -2.81 -32.57 -47.94
C GLY A 113 -2.95 -31.64 -49.18
N GLY A 114 -1.95 -30.78 -49.44
CA GLY A 114 -1.94 -29.86 -50.57
C GLY A 114 -2.71 -28.54 -50.33
N ALA A 115 -3.36 -28.37 -49.19
CA ALA A 115 -4.09 -27.13 -48.82
C ALA A 115 -3.51 -26.54 -47.54
N PHE A 116 -3.62 -25.21 -47.42
CA PHE A 116 -3.24 -24.49 -46.18
C PHE A 116 -4.36 -24.58 -45.15
N LEU A 117 -3.97 -24.89 -43.92
CA LEU A 117 -4.83 -25.00 -42.76
C LEU A 117 -4.14 -24.38 -41.56
N SER A 118 -4.85 -23.58 -40.79
CA SER A 118 -4.44 -23.21 -39.41
C SER A 118 -5.15 -24.14 -38.44
N LEU A 119 -4.38 -25.07 -37.87
CA LEU A 119 -4.88 -26.06 -36.94
C LEU A 119 -4.34 -25.73 -35.54
N GLY A 120 -5.22 -25.54 -34.57
CA GLY A 120 -4.87 -25.32 -33.17
C GLY A 120 -5.49 -26.35 -32.25
N ALA A 121 -4.92 -26.50 -31.06
CA ALA A 121 -5.56 -27.18 -29.95
C ALA A 121 -5.43 -26.34 -28.68
N VAL A 122 -6.40 -26.47 -27.81
CA VAL A 122 -6.47 -25.73 -26.55
C VAL A 122 -6.93 -26.68 -25.46
N ASP A 123 -6.21 -26.68 -24.35
CA ASP A 123 -6.63 -27.40 -23.15
C ASP A 123 -7.86 -26.70 -22.56
N ASP A 124 -8.89 -27.51 -22.23
CA ASP A 124 -10.14 -27.00 -21.69
C ASP A 124 -10.82 -25.96 -22.61
N LEU A 125 -10.94 -26.30 -23.88
CA LEU A 125 -11.41 -25.42 -24.96
C LEU A 125 -12.72 -24.69 -24.61
N GLY A 126 -13.65 -25.35 -23.88
CA GLY A 126 -14.93 -24.79 -23.50
C GLY A 126 -14.85 -23.50 -22.67
N ARG A 127 -13.74 -23.25 -21.98
CA ARG A 127 -13.49 -22.04 -21.23
C ARG A 127 -13.14 -20.83 -22.13
N TRP A 128 -12.62 -21.09 -23.32
CA TRP A 128 -11.97 -20.08 -24.16
C TRP A 128 -12.76 -19.74 -25.41
N VAL A 129 -13.80 -20.53 -25.70
CA VAL A 129 -14.61 -20.34 -26.90
C VAL A 129 -16.09 -20.24 -26.58
N ARG A 130 -16.80 -19.47 -27.38
CA ARG A 130 -18.26 -19.42 -27.40
C ARG A 130 -18.74 -20.16 -28.64
N VAL A 131 -19.42 -21.28 -28.44
CA VAL A 131 -20.02 -22.05 -29.56
C VAL A 131 -21.22 -21.28 -30.10
N ARG A 132 -21.23 -21.02 -31.42
CA ARG A 132 -22.36 -20.40 -32.14
C ARG A 132 -23.36 -21.44 -32.63
N SER A 133 -22.83 -22.55 -33.15
CA SER A 133 -23.64 -23.66 -33.69
C SER A 133 -22.92 -24.99 -33.49
N GLY A 134 -23.66 -26.06 -33.35
CA GLY A 134 -23.12 -27.38 -33.11
C GLY A 134 -22.76 -27.62 -31.64
N ARG A 135 -21.64 -28.28 -31.38
CA ARG A 135 -21.16 -28.62 -30.02
C ARG A 135 -19.64 -28.47 -29.87
N LEU A 136 -19.17 -28.51 -28.64
CA LEU A 136 -17.74 -28.57 -28.35
C LEU A 136 -17.13 -29.88 -28.85
N PRO A 137 -15.90 -29.82 -29.43
CA PRO A 137 -15.17 -31.00 -29.86
C PRO A 137 -14.76 -31.87 -28.67
N ARG A 138 -14.82 -33.18 -28.86
CA ARG A 138 -14.18 -34.14 -27.97
C ARG A 138 -12.66 -34.17 -28.21
N PRO A 139 -11.85 -34.60 -27.22
CA PRO A 139 -10.42 -34.77 -27.43
C PRO A 139 -10.10 -35.68 -28.61
N CYS A 140 -9.04 -35.33 -29.34
CA CYS A 140 -8.61 -36.09 -30.50
C CYS A 140 -8.20 -37.52 -30.13
N THR A 141 -8.57 -38.47 -30.99
CA THR A 141 -8.08 -39.86 -30.97
C THR A 141 -7.13 -40.07 -32.15
N LEU A 142 -6.37 -41.16 -32.20
CA LEU A 142 -5.46 -41.46 -33.31
C LEU A 142 -6.13 -41.66 -34.68
N ARG A 143 -7.44 -41.80 -34.75
CA ARG A 143 -8.18 -42.01 -36.01
C ARG A 143 -9.09 -40.83 -36.39
N ARG A 144 -9.47 -40.00 -35.42
CA ARG A 144 -10.44 -38.95 -35.62
C ARG A 144 -10.18 -37.78 -34.66
N CYS A 145 -10.16 -36.59 -35.18
CA CYS A 145 -10.05 -35.37 -34.42
C CYS A 145 -11.27 -34.48 -34.69
N GLU A 146 -12.11 -34.28 -33.67
CA GLU A 146 -13.21 -33.34 -33.75
C GLU A 146 -12.66 -31.93 -33.60
N VAL A 147 -13.18 -31.00 -34.40
CA VAL A 147 -12.71 -29.61 -34.41
C VAL A 147 -13.84 -28.62 -34.39
N LEU A 148 -13.62 -27.47 -33.76
CA LEU A 148 -14.47 -26.30 -33.81
C LEU A 148 -13.95 -25.36 -34.90
N VAL A 149 -14.81 -24.95 -35.80
CA VAL A 149 -14.46 -23.98 -36.86
C VAL A 149 -14.56 -22.57 -36.27
N VAL A 150 -13.44 -21.87 -36.21
CA VAL A 150 -13.40 -20.48 -35.72
C VAL A 150 -13.41 -19.49 -36.86
N ARG A 151 -12.72 -19.84 -37.95
CA ARG A 151 -12.72 -19.02 -39.16
C ARG A 151 -13.03 -19.89 -40.39
N LYS A 152 -14.04 -19.50 -41.15
CA LYS A 152 -14.34 -20.14 -42.43
C LYS A 152 -13.32 -19.68 -43.48
N GLY A 153 -12.73 -20.59 -44.19
CA GLY A 153 -11.76 -20.30 -45.24
C GLY A 153 -11.76 -21.35 -46.33
N GLY A 154 -12.91 -21.70 -46.84
CA GLY A 154 -13.05 -22.77 -47.81
C GLY A 154 -13.33 -24.15 -47.21
N ARG A 155 -13.23 -25.21 -48.01
CA ARG A 155 -13.40 -26.61 -47.60
C ARG A 155 -12.21 -27.03 -46.75
N LEU A 156 -12.45 -27.70 -45.63
CA LEU A 156 -11.37 -28.28 -44.84
C LEU A 156 -10.62 -29.30 -45.72
N PRO A 157 -9.26 -29.23 -45.75
CA PRO A 157 -8.50 -30.17 -46.54
C PRO A 157 -8.63 -31.60 -46.00
N ASP A 158 -8.73 -32.56 -46.91
CA ASP A 158 -8.63 -33.97 -46.54
C ASP A 158 -7.16 -34.31 -46.36
N VAL A 159 -6.75 -34.48 -45.10
CA VAL A 159 -5.34 -34.76 -44.77
C VAL A 159 -5.18 -36.25 -44.59
N PRO A 160 -4.38 -36.93 -45.45
CA PRO A 160 -4.21 -38.36 -45.34
C PRO A 160 -3.68 -38.77 -43.94
N GLY A 161 -4.46 -39.61 -43.25
CA GLY A 161 -4.12 -40.06 -41.88
C GLY A 161 -4.56 -39.08 -40.76
N LEU A 162 -5.10 -37.91 -41.08
CA LEU A 162 -5.65 -36.95 -40.11
C LEU A 162 -7.10 -36.63 -40.47
N ARG A 163 -8.05 -37.36 -39.91
CA ARG A 163 -9.48 -37.12 -40.18
C ARG A 163 -10.01 -36.02 -39.28
N LEU A 164 -10.04 -34.81 -39.80
CA LEU A 164 -10.68 -33.66 -39.12
C LEU A 164 -12.19 -33.70 -39.32
N VAL A 165 -12.94 -33.64 -38.25
CA VAL A 165 -14.41 -33.65 -38.28
C VAL A 165 -14.92 -32.37 -37.64
N PRO A 166 -15.44 -31.40 -38.43
CA PRO A 166 -16.06 -30.21 -37.86
C PRO A 166 -17.35 -30.60 -37.15
N VAL A 167 -17.47 -30.21 -35.87
CA VAL A 167 -18.63 -30.51 -35.02
C VAL A 167 -19.38 -29.27 -34.55
N GLY A 168 -18.82 -28.11 -34.81
CA GLY A 168 -19.47 -26.83 -34.48
C GLY A 168 -18.68 -25.63 -35.00
N GLU A 169 -19.27 -24.47 -34.85
CA GLU A 169 -18.67 -23.17 -35.16
C GLU A 169 -18.69 -22.30 -33.91
N GLY A 170 -17.67 -21.46 -33.71
CA GLY A 170 -17.57 -20.60 -32.54
C GLY A 170 -16.55 -19.50 -32.65
N ASP A 171 -16.51 -18.65 -31.63
CA ASP A 171 -15.57 -17.56 -31.49
C ASP A 171 -14.66 -17.78 -30.30
N VAL A 172 -13.42 -17.33 -30.39
CA VAL A 172 -12.53 -17.20 -29.24
C VAL A 172 -12.98 -16.00 -28.41
N VAL A 173 -13.26 -16.24 -27.12
CA VAL A 173 -13.84 -15.23 -26.23
C VAL A 173 -12.76 -14.36 -25.59
N SER A 174 -11.56 -14.90 -25.41
CA SER A 174 -10.48 -14.21 -24.70
C SER A 174 -9.27 -13.97 -25.59
N ALA A 175 -8.88 -12.70 -25.71
CA ALA A 175 -7.66 -12.31 -26.39
C ALA A 175 -6.40 -12.87 -25.67
N THR A 176 -6.52 -13.23 -24.38
CA THR A 176 -5.41 -13.71 -23.56
C THR A 176 -4.92 -15.11 -23.94
N LEU A 177 -5.72 -15.87 -24.71
CA LEU A 177 -5.39 -17.26 -25.02
C LEU A 177 -4.14 -17.39 -25.89
N PHE A 178 -3.96 -16.46 -26.82
CA PHE A 178 -2.89 -16.56 -27.82
C PHE A 178 -1.84 -15.44 -27.73
N GLY A 179 -1.98 -14.47 -26.81
CA GLY A 179 -1.04 -13.37 -26.62
C GLY A 179 -0.73 -12.52 -27.84
N ASP A 180 0.08 -11.51 -27.67
CA ASP A 180 0.51 -10.65 -28.78
C ASP A 180 1.59 -11.29 -29.65
N ALA A 181 2.42 -12.16 -29.07
CA ALA A 181 3.50 -12.84 -29.82
C ALA A 181 2.97 -13.98 -30.71
N VAL A 182 1.89 -14.63 -30.29
CA VAL A 182 1.15 -15.50 -31.20
C VAL A 182 0.02 -14.64 -31.75
N PRO A 183 0.11 -14.24 -33.02
CA PRO A 183 -0.93 -13.44 -33.62
C PRO A 183 -2.26 -14.09 -33.31
N SER A 184 -3.09 -13.35 -32.56
CA SER A 184 -4.43 -13.80 -32.28
C SER A 184 -5.04 -14.27 -33.57
N LEU A 185 -5.70 -15.39 -33.50
CA LEU A 185 -6.31 -16.04 -34.65
C LEU A 185 -7.19 -15.14 -35.52
N GLY A 186 -7.49 -13.93 -35.06
CA GLY A 186 -8.20 -12.90 -35.81
C GLY A 186 -7.35 -11.72 -36.29
N LEU A 187 -6.30 -11.32 -35.54
CA LEU A 187 -5.53 -10.10 -35.82
C LEU A 187 -4.60 -10.24 -37.03
N HIS A 188 -4.13 -11.42 -37.33
CA HIS A 188 -3.27 -11.67 -38.50
C HIS A 188 -4.02 -11.75 -39.80
N GLN A 189 -5.33 -11.79 -39.74
CA GLN A 189 -6.16 -11.76 -40.94
C GLN A 189 -5.84 -10.53 -41.80
N SER A 190 -5.67 -9.36 -41.21
CA SER A 190 -5.36 -8.13 -41.97
C SER A 190 -3.94 -8.09 -42.51
N THR A 191 -2.95 -8.61 -41.77
CA THR A 191 -1.56 -8.66 -42.22
C THR A 191 -1.35 -9.82 -43.18
N PHE A 192 -1.94 -10.98 -42.88
CA PHE A 192 -1.93 -12.13 -43.76
C PHE A 192 -2.66 -11.83 -45.07
N VAL A 193 -3.84 -11.23 -45.02
CA VAL A 193 -4.60 -10.81 -46.23
C VAL A 193 -3.78 -9.81 -47.04
N ARG A 194 -3.13 -8.83 -46.45
CA ARG A 194 -2.24 -7.89 -47.15
C ARG A 194 -1.03 -8.56 -47.77
N GLN A 195 -0.40 -9.52 -47.08
CA GLN A 195 0.74 -10.27 -47.61
C GLN A 195 0.26 -11.23 -48.73
N MET A 196 -0.85 -11.92 -48.54
CA MET A 196 -1.39 -12.86 -49.51
C MET A 196 -1.98 -12.16 -50.75
N ALA A 197 -2.50 -10.95 -50.62
CA ALA A 197 -2.91 -10.13 -51.79
C ALA A 197 -1.72 -9.86 -52.74
N ARG A 198 -0.49 -9.71 -52.23
CA ARG A 198 0.71 -9.59 -53.04
C ARG A 198 1.05 -10.87 -53.80
N TYR A 199 0.59 -12.03 -53.34
CA TYR A 199 0.82 -13.35 -53.96
C TYR A 199 -0.44 -13.88 -54.67
N HIS A 200 -1.46 -13.07 -54.93
CA HIS A 200 -2.72 -13.44 -55.59
C HIS A 200 -3.48 -14.60 -54.92
N ARG A 201 -3.36 -14.74 -53.61
CA ARG A 201 -4.11 -15.76 -52.86
C ARG A 201 -5.35 -15.12 -52.18
N PRO A 202 -6.58 -15.58 -52.54
CA PRO A 202 -7.79 -14.80 -52.27
C PRO A 202 -8.39 -14.92 -50.87
N ALA A 203 -7.98 -15.87 -50.02
CA ALA A 203 -8.59 -16.07 -48.70
C ALA A 203 -7.61 -16.59 -47.65
N PRO A 204 -7.76 -16.15 -46.39
CA PRO A 204 -6.99 -16.75 -45.31
C PRO A 204 -7.38 -18.22 -45.13
N PRO A 205 -6.45 -19.11 -44.73
CA PRO A 205 -6.75 -20.52 -44.51
C PRO A 205 -7.81 -20.65 -43.40
N PRO A 206 -8.64 -21.72 -43.45
CA PRO A 206 -9.58 -22.00 -42.37
C PRO A 206 -8.81 -22.21 -41.07
N LEU A 207 -9.42 -21.77 -39.97
CA LEU A 207 -8.89 -21.95 -38.63
C LEU A 207 -9.80 -22.87 -37.85
N VAL A 208 -9.24 -23.95 -37.36
CA VAL A 208 -9.95 -24.93 -36.55
C VAL A 208 -9.26 -25.21 -35.24
N LEU A 209 -10.02 -25.43 -34.20
CA LEU A 209 -9.53 -25.71 -32.87
C LEU A 209 -9.98 -27.09 -32.39
N ALA A 210 -9.03 -27.90 -31.96
CA ALA A 210 -9.25 -29.15 -31.26
C ALA A 210 -9.27 -28.94 -29.75
N ASN A 211 -9.87 -29.87 -29.02
CA ASN A 211 -9.87 -29.87 -27.57
C ASN A 211 -8.73 -30.75 -27.04
N GLY A 212 -7.80 -30.15 -26.28
CA GLY A 212 -6.63 -30.79 -25.68
C GLY A 212 -5.43 -30.91 -26.62
N VAL A 213 -4.30 -30.29 -26.21
CA VAL A 213 -3.05 -30.25 -26.97
C VAL A 213 -2.46 -31.65 -27.09
N ALA A 214 -2.40 -32.40 -25.98
CA ALA A 214 -1.80 -33.75 -25.98
C ALA A 214 -2.49 -34.74 -26.93
N GLY A 215 -3.80 -34.55 -27.20
CA GLY A 215 -4.53 -35.38 -28.16
C GLY A 215 -4.10 -35.13 -29.58
N LEU A 216 -3.89 -33.89 -29.95
CA LEU A 216 -3.48 -33.48 -31.29
C LEU A 216 -2.00 -33.77 -31.53
N ASP A 217 -1.13 -33.59 -30.55
CA ASP A 217 0.31 -33.81 -30.65
C ASP A 217 0.71 -35.29 -30.92
N ARG A 218 -0.18 -36.24 -30.61
CA ARG A 218 0.03 -37.66 -30.90
C ARG A 218 0.02 -38.03 -32.37
N TRP A 219 -0.32 -37.12 -33.29
CA TRP A 219 -0.40 -37.39 -34.72
C TRP A 219 0.98 -37.27 -35.36
N PRO A 220 1.57 -38.36 -35.85
CA PRO A 220 2.96 -38.37 -36.34
C PRO A 220 3.23 -37.37 -37.46
N ARG A 221 2.25 -37.13 -38.33
CA ARG A 221 2.39 -36.19 -39.47
C ARG A 221 2.49 -34.74 -39.04
N LEU A 222 2.10 -34.39 -37.80
CA LEU A 222 2.24 -33.05 -37.27
C LEU A 222 3.62 -32.82 -36.67
N HIS A 223 4.42 -33.88 -36.48
CA HIS A 223 5.78 -33.76 -35.91
C HIS A 223 6.72 -32.98 -36.80
N ASP A 224 6.52 -33.05 -38.13
CA ASP A 224 7.33 -32.30 -39.10
C ASP A 224 6.78 -30.93 -39.43
N ALA A 225 5.60 -30.59 -38.91
CA ALA A 225 4.99 -29.28 -39.13
C ALA A 225 5.59 -28.22 -38.22
N TYR A 226 5.73 -27.00 -38.73
CA TYR A 226 6.07 -25.83 -37.93
C TYR A 226 4.97 -25.58 -36.91
N ARG A 227 5.35 -25.55 -35.64
CA ARG A 227 4.39 -25.45 -34.53
C ARG A 227 4.85 -24.52 -33.44
N THR A 228 3.87 -23.96 -32.73
CA THR A 228 4.06 -23.18 -31.55
C THR A 228 3.27 -23.81 -30.41
N TYR A 229 3.92 -24.03 -29.27
CA TYR A 229 3.24 -24.34 -28.02
C TYR A 229 3.22 -23.09 -27.14
N SER A 230 2.09 -22.85 -26.47
CA SER A 230 2.00 -21.74 -25.53
C SER A 230 1.30 -22.19 -24.25
N TRP A 231 1.76 -21.68 -23.13
CA TRP A 231 1.17 -21.86 -21.81
C TRP A 231 0.75 -20.50 -21.28
N VAL A 232 -0.51 -20.37 -20.97
CA VAL A 232 -1.14 -19.10 -20.62
C VAL A 232 -1.67 -19.17 -19.21
N VAL A 233 -1.28 -18.24 -18.37
CA VAL A 233 -1.84 -18.04 -17.04
C VAL A 233 -2.40 -16.63 -16.94
N PRO A 234 -3.72 -16.46 -17.01
CA PRO A 234 -4.35 -15.14 -16.84
C PRO A 234 -4.05 -14.57 -15.44
N LEU A 235 -3.59 -13.34 -15.39
CA LEU A 235 -3.40 -12.60 -14.15
C LEU A 235 -4.76 -12.01 -13.73
N ASP A 236 -5.36 -12.60 -12.70
CA ASP A 236 -6.60 -12.07 -12.15
C ASP A 236 -6.31 -10.82 -11.32
N ARG A 237 -7.06 -9.76 -11.60
CA ARG A 237 -7.05 -8.50 -10.86
C ARG A 237 -7.20 -8.69 -9.34
N LYS A 238 -7.96 -9.70 -8.91
CA LYS A 238 -8.21 -9.99 -7.48
C LYS A 238 -7.02 -10.62 -6.76
N LEU A 239 -6.00 -11.08 -7.49
CA LEU A 239 -4.82 -11.75 -6.93
C LEU A 239 -3.57 -10.87 -6.93
N VAL A 240 -3.59 -9.78 -7.71
CA VAL A 240 -2.46 -8.86 -7.78
C VAL A 240 -2.67 -7.74 -6.78
N HIS A 241 -2.03 -7.88 -5.64
CA HIS A 241 -2.05 -6.88 -4.57
C HIS A 241 -0.73 -6.13 -4.48
N SER A 242 -0.76 -4.92 -3.94
CA SER A 242 0.43 -4.07 -3.78
C SER A 242 1.57 -4.75 -3.01
N TRP A 243 1.25 -5.63 -2.05
CA TRP A 243 2.25 -6.37 -1.27
C TRP A 243 2.78 -7.62 -1.98
N SER A 244 2.14 -8.10 -3.04
CA SER A 244 2.53 -9.29 -3.81
C SER A 244 3.04 -9.00 -5.21
N ALA A 245 2.63 -7.89 -5.83
CA ALA A 245 2.93 -7.56 -7.23
C ALA A 245 4.44 -7.49 -7.52
N GLY A 246 5.23 -6.87 -6.65
CA GLY A 246 6.69 -6.79 -6.83
C GLY A 246 7.38 -8.16 -6.74
N SER A 247 6.96 -9.02 -5.80
CA SER A 247 7.49 -10.36 -5.68
C SER A 247 7.02 -11.26 -6.83
N LEU A 248 5.81 -11.04 -7.34
CA LEU A 248 5.28 -11.72 -8.52
C LEU A 248 6.13 -11.39 -9.76
N ALA A 249 6.39 -10.10 -10.03
CA ALA A 249 7.25 -9.68 -11.12
C ALA A 249 8.65 -10.31 -11.04
N THR A 250 9.26 -10.33 -9.85
CA THR A 250 10.58 -10.95 -9.65
C THR A 250 10.57 -12.47 -9.89
N ARG A 251 9.49 -13.17 -9.49
CA ARG A 251 9.36 -14.62 -9.77
C ARG A 251 9.18 -14.89 -11.26
N ILE A 252 8.39 -14.05 -11.95
CA ILE A 252 8.22 -14.15 -13.41
C ILE A 252 9.56 -13.96 -14.12
N ASP A 253 10.34 -12.94 -13.75
CA ASP A 253 11.64 -12.70 -14.38
C ASP A 253 12.64 -13.84 -14.13
N ARG A 254 12.58 -14.47 -12.96
CA ARG A 254 13.38 -15.66 -12.68
C ARG A 254 13.00 -16.81 -13.61
N VAL A 255 11.72 -17.10 -13.76
CA VAL A 255 11.25 -18.13 -14.69
C VAL A 255 11.62 -17.78 -16.13
N ARG A 256 11.52 -16.50 -16.53
CA ARG A 256 11.97 -16.03 -17.84
C ARG A 256 13.46 -16.32 -18.05
N SER A 257 14.31 -15.94 -17.10
CA SER A 257 15.76 -16.16 -17.22
C SER A 257 16.15 -17.63 -17.22
N GLU A 258 15.44 -18.46 -16.44
CA GLU A 258 15.67 -19.91 -16.40
C GLU A 258 15.28 -20.58 -17.73
N LEU A 259 14.09 -20.33 -18.25
CA LEU A 259 13.63 -20.92 -19.50
C LEU A 259 14.45 -20.46 -20.71
N GLN A 260 14.77 -19.17 -20.80
CA GLN A 260 15.57 -18.61 -21.88
C GLN A 260 17.05 -19.03 -21.80
N GLY A 261 17.56 -19.32 -20.61
CA GLY A 261 18.92 -19.81 -20.41
C GLY A 261 19.09 -21.31 -20.74
N GLU A 262 18.01 -22.10 -20.64
CA GLU A 262 18.01 -23.51 -20.94
C GLU A 262 17.80 -23.77 -22.45
N ASP A 263 16.92 -22.98 -23.11
CA ASP A 263 16.60 -23.13 -24.53
C ASP A 263 16.19 -21.76 -25.10
N PHE A 264 16.85 -21.32 -26.16
CA PHE A 264 16.57 -20.02 -26.82
C PHE A 264 15.22 -19.96 -27.53
N ASP A 265 14.57 -21.10 -27.74
CA ASP A 265 13.27 -21.19 -28.40
C ASP A 265 12.09 -20.78 -27.47
N PHE A 266 12.37 -20.56 -26.18
CA PHE A 266 11.35 -20.05 -25.23
C PHE A 266 11.29 -18.53 -25.26
N VAL A 267 10.05 -18.02 -25.37
CA VAL A 267 9.72 -16.61 -25.18
C VAL A 267 8.74 -16.50 -24.00
N VAL A 268 9.08 -15.69 -23.03
CA VAL A 268 8.22 -15.45 -21.86
C VAL A 268 7.78 -14.00 -21.86
N GLU A 269 6.50 -13.79 -22.07
CA GLU A 269 5.84 -12.49 -22.05
C GLU A 269 4.98 -12.36 -20.80
N ALA A 270 5.08 -11.25 -20.12
CA ALA A 270 4.24 -10.91 -18.96
C ALA A 270 4.38 -9.42 -18.66
N PRO A 271 3.37 -8.79 -18.08
CA PRO A 271 3.35 -7.36 -17.79
C PRO A 271 4.20 -7.03 -16.54
N THR A 272 5.47 -7.45 -16.53
CA THR A 272 6.37 -7.27 -15.37
C THR A 272 6.74 -5.81 -15.14
N ASP A 273 6.90 -5.04 -16.21
CA ASP A 273 7.27 -3.63 -16.12
C ASP A 273 6.06 -2.80 -15.69
N GLU A 274 4.87 -3.13 -16.19
CA GLU A 274 3.61 -2.53 -15.76
C GLU A 274 3.33 -2.84 -14.28
N LEU A 275 3.59 -4.06 -13.83
CA LEU A 275 3.46 -4.44 -12.42
C LEU A 275 4.43 -3.66 -11.52
N ARG A 276 5.68 -3.46 -11.96
CA ARG A 276 6.66 -2.64 -11.24
C ARG A 276 6.25 -1.17 -11.20
N ALA A 277 5.88 -0.62 -12.36
CA ALA A 277 5.40 0.76 -12.46
C ALA A 277 4.15 0.99 -11.59
N ALA A 278 3.23 0.02 -11.52
CA ALA A 278 2.08 0.08 -10.64
C ALA A 278 2.48 0.10 -9.16
N VAL A 279 3.45 -0.73 -8.75
CA VAL A 279 3.97 -0.73 -7.36
C VAL A 279 4.65 0.59 -7.03
N ASP A 280 5.46 1.13 -7.91
CA ASP A 280 6.19 2.38 -7.68
C ASP A 280 5.24 3.58 -7.61
N SER A 281 4.25 3.65 -8.50
CA SER A 281 3.19 4.64 -8.40
C SER A 281 2.41 4.54 -7.09
N GLY A 282 2.02 3.32 -6.71
CA GLY A 282 1.33 3.08 -5.44
C GLY A 282 2.16 3.52 -4.22
N ARG A 283 3.49 3.36 -4.27
CA ARG A 283 4.40 3.87 -3.22
C ARG A 283 4.35 5.40 -3.11
N VAL A 284 4.26 6.10 -4.24
CA VAL A 284 4.11 7.57 -4.23
C VAL A 284 2.81 7.98 -3.55
N VAL A 285 1.70 7.31 -3.86
CA VAL A 285 0.39 7.54 -3.20
C VAL A 285 0.47 7.27 -1.71
N ALA A 286 1.04 6.13 -1.31
CA ALA A 286 1.24 5.79 0.11
C ALA A 286 2.10 6.83 0.82
N ARG A 287 3.20 7.27 0.21
CA ARG A 287 4.09 8.29 0.77
C ARG A 287 3.34 9.60 1.04
N ARG A 288 2.51 10.07 0.10
CA ARG A 288 1.68 11.28 0.29
C ARG A 288 0.75 11.14 1.50
N LEU A 289 0.10 9.98 1.67
CA LEU A 289 -0.76 9.74 2.84
C LEU A 289 0.02 9.67 4.15
N PHE A 290 1.22 9.07 4.15
CA PHE A 290 2.09 9.07 5.32
C PHE A 290 2.54 10.48 5.72
N LEU A 291 2.77 11.34 4.75
CA LEU A 291 3.16 12.71 4.98
C LEU A 291 2.05 13.47 5.70
N LEU A 292 0.85 13.45 5.13
CA LEU A 292 -0.32 14.12 5.71
C LEU A 292 -0.71 13.56 7.08
N GLY A 293 -0.77 12.23 7.16
CA GLY A 293 -1.08 11.56 8.39
C GLY A 293 -0.02 11.76 9.47
N GLY A 294 1.26 11.81 9.07
CA GLY A 294 2.38 12.09 9.97
C GLY A 294 2.28 13.47 10.62
N GLU A 295 1.85 14.48 9.88
CA GLU A 295 1.58 15.82 10.44
C GLU A 295 0.47 15.78 11.49
N ALA A 296 -0.63 15.09 11.20
CA ALA A 296 -1.73 14.95 12.17
C ALA A 296 -1.26 14.20 13.44
N VAL A 297 -0.47 13.15 13.30
CA VAL A 297 0.12 12.41 14.42
C VAL A 297 1.04 13.31 15.24
N ALA A 298 1.90 14.10 14.60
CA ALA A 298 2.81 15.02 15.27
C ALA A 298 2.05 16.11 16.05
N LEU A 299 0.98 16.68 15.48
CA LEU A 299 0.12 17.66 16.16
C LEU A 299 -0.58 17.05 17.38
N LEU A 300 -1.10 15.82 17.26
CA LEU A 300 -1.73 15.12 18.39
C LEU A 300 -0.71 14.78 19.49
N LEU A 301 0.52 14.42 19.13
CA LEU A 301 1.61 14.24 20.10
C LEU A 301 1.99 15.57 20.77
N ALA A 302 2.08 16.65 20.01
CA ALA A 302 2.32 17.98 20.56
C ALA A 302 1.24 18.38 21.57
N PHE A 303 -0.02 18.09 21.30
CA PHE A 303 -1.11 18.26 22.25
C PHE A 303 -0.92 17.40 23.51
N ALA A 304 -0.56 16.10 23.37
CA ALA A 304 -0.30 15.22 24.51
C ALA A 304 0.85 15.76 25.38
N VAL A 305 1.89 16.34 24.77
CA VAL A 305 3.02 16.98 25.46
C VAL A 305 2.57 18.24 26.22
N LEU A 306 1.76 19.10 25.59
CA LEU A 306 1.18 20.27 26.23
C LEU A 306 0.30 19.89 27.43
N ALA A 307 -0.51 18.85 27.29
CA ALA A 307 -1.30 18.28 28.38
C ALA A 307 -0.41 17.71 29.49
N GLY A 308 0.67 17.00 29.12
CA GLY A 308 1.67 16.46 30.04
C GLY A 308 2.43 17.53 30.84
N ALA A 309 2.78 18.65 30.20
CA ALA A 309 3.45 19.76 30.84
C ALA A 309 2.65 20.35 32.02
N ARG A 310 1.34 20.17 32.04
CA ARG A 310 0.46 20.57 33.15
C ARG A 310 0.55 19.68 34.39
N LEU A 311 1.10 18.48 34.24
CA LEU A 311 1.37 17.58 35.39
C LEU A 311 2.63 17.97 36.15
N ARG A 312 3.44 18.86 35.60
CA ARG A 312 4.75 19.25 36.13
C ARG A 312 4.72 19.76 37.57
N PRO A 313 3.82 20.70 37.98
CA PRO A 313 3.78 21.15 39.36
C PRO A 313 3.49 20.03 40.37
N ASP A 314 2.63 19.09 39.97
CA ASP A 314 2.29 17.93 40.78
C ASP A 314 3.43 16.93 40.91
N VAL A 315 4.22 16.76 39.85
CA VAL A 315 5.41 15.90 39.82
C VAL A 315 6.54 16.51 40.66
N GLU A 316 6.74 17.83 40.52
CA GLU A 316 7.78 18.53 41.31
C GLU A 316 7.48 18.53 42.81
N ALA A 317 6.24 18.80 43.21
CA ALA A 317 5.81 18.71 44.62
C ALA A 317 6.04 17.26 45.16
N SER A 318 5.73 16.27 44.36
CA SER A 318 5.95 14.86 44.70
C SER A 318 7.43 14.51 44.83
N ARG A 319 8.25 15.05 43.93
CA ARG A 319 9.70 14.87 43.93
C ARG A 319 10.34 15.47 45.17
N GLN A 320 9.94 16.70 45.53
CA GLN A 320 10.44 17.37 46.75
C GLN A 320 10.11 16.55 48.01
N TRP A 321 8.88 16.05 48.10
CA TRP A 321 8.46 15.19 49.23
C TRP A 321 9.24 13.88 49.28
N LEU A 322 9.52 13.20 48.15
CA LEU A 322 10.29 11.97 48.08
C LEU A 322 11.76 12.20 48.45
N VAL A 323 12.35 13.30 47.98
CA VAL A 323 13.73 13.67 48.31
C VAL A 323 13.86 13.98 49.80
N SER A 324 12.91 14.72 50.41
CA SER A 324 12.87 14.99 51.84
C SER A 324 12.69 13.73 52.70
N SER A 325 12.04 12.70 52.13
CA SER A 325 11.87 11.38 52.75
C SER A 325 13.09 10.44 52.57
N GLY A 326 14.23 10.93 52.00
CA GLY A 326 15.46 10.17 51.85
C GLY A 326 15.50 9.20 50.68
N VAL A 327 14.58 9.33 49.69
CA VAL A 327 14.56 8.50 48.50
C VAL A 327 15.71 8.88 47.57
N ARG A 328 16.45 7.89 47.02
CA ARG A 328 17.60 8.10 46.15
C ARG A 328 17.20 8.69 44.80
N GLY A 329 18.01 9.56 44.21
CA GLY A 329 17.72 10.27 42.98
C GLY A 329 17.31 9.37 41.80
N TRP A 330 17.93 8.18 41.63
CA TRP A 330 17.58 7.23 40.57
C TRP A 330 16.16 6.64 40.75
N GLN A 331 15.68 6.48 41.99
CA GLN A 331 14.31 6.00 42.26
C GLN A 331 13.28 7.05 41.91
N VAL A 332 13.58 8.32 42.17
CA VAL A 332 12.74 9.44 41.77
C VAL A 332 12.66 9.55 40.25
N TRP A 333 13.82 9.35 39.57
CA TRP A 333 13.85 9.33 38.11
C TRP A 333 13.05 8.16 37.52
N LEU A 334 13.23 6.96 38.07
CA LEU A 334 12.48 5.76 37.65
C LEU A 334 10.96 5.97 37.81
N GLN A 335 10.55 6.60 38.90
CA GLN A 335 9.14 6.90 39.13
C GLN A 335 8.60 7.92 38.10
N THR A 336 9.35 9.00 37.83
CA THR A 336 8.93 9.98 36.80
C THR A 336 8.83 9.32 35.42
N ALA A 337 9.79 8.45 35.10
CA ALA A 337 9.79 7.69 33.88
C ALA A 337 8.59 6.73 33.79
N SER A 338 8.24 6.03 34.87
CA SER A 338 7.07 5.14 34.87
C SER A 338 5.75 5.91 34.82
N GLU A 339 5.64 7.07 35.48
CA GLU A 339 4.46 7.95 35.40
C GLU A 339 4.24 8.50 33.97
N ALA A 340 5.30 8.69 33.18
CA ALA A 340 5.23 9.07 31.78
C ALA A 340 4.98 7.88 30.83
N ALA A 341 5.66 6.74 31.08
CA ALA A 341 5.60 5.56 30.21
C ALA A 341 4.22 4.88 30.25
N VAL A 342 3.59 4.77 31.43
CA VAL A 342 2.30 4.08 31.58
C VAL A 342 1.20 4.71 30.70
N PRO A 343 0.90 6.03 30.75
CA PRO A 343 -0.11 6.62 29.88
C PRO A 343 0.31 6.59 28.39
N ALA A 344 1.61 6.67 28.08
CA ALA A 344 2.10 6.56 26.72
C ALA A 344 1.86 5.17 26.13
N ILE A 345 2.22 4.10 26.85
CA ILE A 345 2.04 2.72 26.41
C ILE A 345 0.54 2.39 26.35
N ALA A 346 -0.22 2.66 27.42
CA ALA A 346 -1.64 2.37 27.46
C ALA A 346 -2.40 3.14 26.37
N GLY A 347 -2.11 4.42 26.21
CA GLY A 347 -2.67 5.25 25.13
C GLY A 347 -2.33 4.69 23.76
N THR A 348 -1.08 4.28 23.50
CA THR A 348 -0.68 3.71 22.23
C THR A 348 -1.41 2.40 21.95
N VAL A 349 -1.51 1.49 22.91
CA VAL A 349 -2.20 0.20 22.72
C VAL A 349 -3.68 0.42 22.39
N VAL A 350 -4.37 1.23 23.19
CA VAL A 350 -5.79 1.55 22.97
C VAL A 350 -5.98 2.24 21.61
N GLY A 351 -5.17 3.25 21.33
CA GLY A 351 -5.24 3.99 20.07
C GLY A 351 -4.96 3.09 18.87
N TRP A 352 -3.96 2.20 18.96
CA TRP A 352 -3.63 1.25 17.88
C TRP A 352 -4.80 0.33 17.54
N VAL A 353 -5.48 -0.21 18.57
CA VAL A 353 -6.68 -1.04 18.39
C VAL A 353 -7.83 -0.25 17.78
N VAL A 354 -8.09 0.97 18.28
CA VAL A 354 -9.15 1.84 17.76
C VAL A 354 -8.87 2.22 16.31
N GLY A 355 -7.63 2.59 15.98
CA GLY A 355 -7.22 2.93 14.61
C GLY A 355 -7.33 1.74 13.66
N ALA A 356 -6.92 0.54 14.10
CA ALA A 356 -7.08 -0.70 13.34
C ALA A 356 -8.55 -1.02 13.08
N ALA A 357 -9.42 -0.87 14.10
CA ALA A 357 -10.86 -1.08 13.96
C ALA A 357 -11.50 -0.06 13.00
N ALA A 358 -11.13 1.21 13.10
CA ALA A 358 -11.59 2.24 12.16
C ALA A 358 -11.18 1.93 10.72
N ALA A 359 -9.92 1.53 10.51
CA ALA A 359 -9.42 1.12 9.20
C ALA A 359 -10.17 -0.11 8.66
N ALA A 360 -10.45 -1.11 9.51
CA ALA A 360 -11.23 -2.29 9.16
C ALA A 360 -12.65 -1.94 8.68
N ILE A 361 -13.33 -1.03 9.39
CA ILE A 361 -14.68 -0.56 9.03
C ILE A 361 -14.66 0.16 7.68
N VAL A 362 -13.69 1.03 7.45
CA VAL A 362 -13.59 1.78 6.18
C VAL A 362 -13.29 0.83 5.03
N SER A 363 -12.35 -0.10 5.20
CA SER A 363 -11.96 -1.07 4.16
C SER A 363 -13.08 -2.07 3.86
N SER A 364 -13.85 -2.52 4.86
CA SER A 364 -15.00 -3.41 4.65
C SER A 364 -16.10 -2.74 3.82
N ARG A 365 -16.38 -1.45 4.07
CA ARG A 365 -17.33 -0.67 3.26
C ARG A 365 -16.86 -0.47 1.82
N ALA A 366 -15.56 -0.47 1.60
CA ALA A 366 -14.96 -0.38 0.27
C ALA A 366 -14.86 -1.73 -0.47
N GLY A 367 -15.31 -2.83 0.15
CA GLY A 367 -15.27 -4.18 -0.44
C GLY A 367 -13.86 -4.79 -0.50
N GLU A 368 -12.92 -4.31 0.31
CA GLU A 368 -11.55 -4.80 0.33
C GLU A 368 -11.38 -5.97 1.32
N PRO A 369 -10.41 -6.87 1.10
CA PRO A 369 -10.14 -7.99 1.99
C PRO A 369 -9.49 -7.50 3.29
N VAL A 370 -10.32 -7.18 4.31
CA VAL A 370 -9.90 -6.57 5.58
C VAL A 370 -8.81 -7.37 6.29
N GLY A 371 -8.93 -8.71 6.33
CA GLY A 371 -7.98 -9.56 7.05
C GLY A 371 -6.56 -9.48 6.49
N SER A 372 -6.40 -9.55 5.16
CA SER A 372 -5.10 -9.43 4.50
C SER A 372 -4.54 -8.01 4.61
N LEU A 373 -5.38 -6.99 4.47
CA LEU A 373 -4.97 -5.59 4.63
C LEU A 373 -4.40 -5.33 6.03
N LEU A 374 -5.10 -5.71 7.09
CA LEU A 374 -4.62 -5.52 8.46
C LEU A 374 -3.34 -6.31 8.75
N ARG A 375 -3.25 -7.54 8.23
CA ARG A 375 -2.05 -8.38 8.40
C ARG A 375 -0.82 -7.76 7.76
N HIS A 376 -0.95 -7.15 6.59
CA HIS A 376 0.16 -6.54 5.86
C HIS A 376 0.40 -5.06 6.22
N SER A 377 -0.49 -4.42 7.00
CA SER A 377 -0.36 -3.04 7.49
C SER A 377 -0.07 -3.00 8.98
N VAL A 378 -1.12 -2.88 9.78
CA VAL A 378 -1.09 -2.61 11.23
C VAL A 378 -0.45 -3.75 12.03
N LEU A 379 -0.71 -5.00 11.63
CA LEU A 379 -0.18 -6.22 12.27
C LEU A 379 1.16 -6.69 11.66
N SER A 380 1.65 -6.01 10.64
CA SER A 380 2.97 -6.30 10.07
C SER A 380 4.08 -5.93 11.06
N GLY A 381 5.26 -6.57 10.93
CA GLY A 381 6.41 -6.21 11.76
C GLY A 381 6.77 -4.72 11.69
N ARG A 382 6.62 -4.09 10.51
CA ARG A 382 6.83 -2.64 10.33
C ARG A 382 5.74 -1.81 11.01
N GLY A 383 4.49 -2.24 10.95
CA GLY A 383 3.38 -1.59 11.63
C GLY A 383 3.55 -1.63 13.14
N ILE A 384 3.83 -2.79 13.71
CA ILE A 384 4.10 -2.95 15.15
C ILE A 384 5.31 -2.11 15.58
N ALA A 385 6.40 -2.12 14.80
CA ALA A 385 7.57 -1.28 15.08
C ALA A 385 7.22 0.21 15.10
N ALA A 386 6.37 0.69 14.18
CA ALA A 386 5.90 2.08 14.19
C ALA A 386 5.11 2.42 15.45
N GLY A 387 4.24 1.52 15.94
CA GLY A 387 3.52 1.67 17.20
C GLY A 387 4.46 1.73 18.41
N VAL A 388 5.46 0.84 18.46
CA VAL A 388 6.48 0.81 19.53
C VAL A 388 7.31 2.09 19.51
N LEU A 389 7.74 2.55 18.35
CA LEU A 389 8.48 3.79 18.19
C LEU A 389 7.66 5.00 18.64
N LEU A 390 6.36 5.04 18.31
CA LEU A 390 5.46 6.09 18.78
C LEU A 390 5.34 6.09 20.30
N ALA A 391 5.15 4.92 20.92
CA ALA A 391 5.08 4.79 22.39
C ALA A 391 6.38 5.25 23.06
N ALA A 392 7.54 4.84 22.51
CA ALA A 392 8.84 5.23 23.02
C ALA A 392 9.10 6.74 22.86
N ALA A 393 8.77 7.31 21.70
CA ALA A 393 8.89 8.75 21.46
C ALA A 393 7.97 9.55 22.40
N ALA A 394 6.70 9.16 22.54
CA ALA A 394 5.76 9.81 23.45
C ALA A 394 6.24 9.74 24.91
N ALA A 395 6.68 8.56 25.36
CA ALA A 395 7.23 8.37 26.70
C ALA A 395 8.49 9.23 26.93
N LEU A 396 9.42 9.23 25.97
CA LEU A 396 10.66 10.02 26.05
C LEU A 396 10.37 11.52 26.16
N VAL A 397 9.52 12.05 25.29
CA VAL A 397 9.16 13.48 25.28
C VAL A 397 8.44 13.86 26.58
N LEU A 398 7.55 13.01 27.07
CA LEU A 398 6.88 13.22 28.37
C LEU A 398 7.88 13.20 29.53
N VAL A 399 8.81 12.26 29.56
CA VAL A 399 9.89 12.20 30.59
C VAL A 399 10.73 13.47 30.55
N VAL A 400 11.16 13.90 29.36
CA VAL A 400 11.96 15.12 29.19
C VAL A 400 11.18 16.34 29.69
N THR A 401 9.90 16.48 29.33
CA THR A 401 9.05 17.61 29.76
C THR A 401 8.79 17.63 31.25
N LEU A 402 8.69 16.47 31.91
CA LEU A 402 8.47 16.34 33.35
C LEU A 402 9.77 16.44 34.18
N ALA A 403 10.90 15.96 33.66
CA ALA A 403 12.18 15.91 34.37
C ALA A 403 12.98 17.20 34.28
N MET A 404 12.92 17.94 33.18
CA MET A 404 13.69 19.17 32.96
C MET A 404 13.21 20.32 33.83
N ARG A 405 14.09 20.98 34.55
CA ARG A 405 13.78 22.19 35.34
C ARG A 405 13.69 23.42 34.44
N PRO A 406 12.75 24.35 34.71
CA PRO A 406 12.77 25.64 34.01
C PRO A 406 14.03 26.38 34.37
N VAL A 407 14.70 26.90 33.39
CA VAL A 407 15.85 27.78 33.60
C VAL A 407 15.30 29.21 33.71
N ALA A 408 15.54 29.87 34.83
CA ALA A 408 15.18 31.27 34.98
C ALA A 408 16.29 32.13 34.35
N LEU A 409 16.04 32.74 33.22
CA LEU A 409 16.89 33.73 32.54
C LEU A 409 16.27 35.09 32.72
N ARG A 410 16.90 35.96 33.51
CA ARG A 410 16.49 37.37 33.71
C ARG A 410 15.01 37.54 34.04
N GLY A 411 14.44 36.69 34.92
CA GLY A 411 13.04 36.77 35.36
C GLY A 411 12.03 36.09 34.41
N ILE A 412 12.47 35.56 33.29
CA ILE A 412 11.62 34.78 32.36
C ILE A 412 11.90 33.30 32.60
N SER A 413 10.86 32.52 32.91
CA SER A 413 11.00 31.06 33.06
C SER A 413 10.97 30.42 31.67
N VAL A 414 12.13 29.96 31.17
CA VAL A 414 12.24 29.21 29.92
C VAL A 414 11.93 27.73 30.17
N THR A 415 10.95 27.21 29.48
CA THR A 415 10.57 25.79 29.56
C THR A 415 11.17 25.01 28.38
N PRO A 416 11.30 23.67 28.47
CA PRO A 416 11.73 22.84 27.34
C PRO A 416 10.87 23.01 26.09
N LEU A 417 9.56 23.35 26.28
CA LEU A 417 8.66 23.62 25.17
C LEU A 417 9.03 24.91 24.41
N ASP A 418 9.51 25.94 25.13
CA ASP A 418 9.96 27.18 24.50
C ASP A 418 11.23 26.93 23.67
N VAL A 419 12.15 26.09 24.18
CA VAL A 419 13.37 25.68 23.45
C VAL A 419 13.00 24.87 22.21
N ALA A 420 12.04 23.95 22.34
CA ALA A 420 11.54 23.18 21.21
C ALA A 420 10.85 24.05 20.15
N ALA A 421 10.03 25.03 20.58
CA ALA A 421 9.38 25.97 19.68
C ALA A 421 10.40 26.87 18.97
N LEU A 422 11.42 27.38 19.69
CA LEU A 422 12.51 28.13 19.08
C LEU A 422 13.30 27.28 18.10
N GLY A 423 13.64 26.05 18.45
CA GLY A 423 14.27 25.10 17.55
C GLY A 423 13.46 24.84 16.30
N ALA A 424 12.13 24.72 16.41
CA ALA A 424 11.22 24.59 15.31
C ALA A 424 11.28 25.81 14.35
N VAL A 425 11.24 27.04 14.90
CA VAL A 425 11.34 28.28 14.12
C VAL A 425 12.69 28.34 13.40
N VAL A 426 13.78 28.04 14.09
CA VAL A 426 15.13 28.02 13.49
C VAL A 426 15.21 26.97 12.37
N ALA A 427 14.68 25.77 12.60
CA ALA A 427 14.66 24.71 11.57
C ALA A 427 13.89 25.13 10.33
N VAL A 428 12.73 25.79 10.50
CA VAL A 428 11.93 26.35 9.41
C VAL A 428 12.69 27.45 8.68
N ALA A 429 13.28 28.39 9.42
CA ALA A 429 14.03 29.51 8.84
C ALA A 429 15.26 29.02 8.03
N VAL A 430 15.99 28.03 8.57
CA VAL A 430 17.15 27.43 7.89
C VAL A 430 16.70 26.65 6.64
N ALA A 431 15.57 25.94 6.70
CA ALA A 431 15.04 25.21 5.55
C ALA A 431 14.64 26.18 4.42
N LEU A 432 13.97 27.28 4.74
CA LEU A 432 13.60 28.31 3.78
C LEU A 432 14.82 29.02 3.22
N ALA A 433 15.81 29.39 4.05
CA ALA A 433 17.02 30.06 3.63
C ALA A 433 17.90 29.20 2.69
N ARG A 434 17.84 27.88 2.83
CA ARG A 434 18.59 26.95 1.96
C ARG A 434 17.89 26.62 0.64
N GLY A 435 16.85 27.35 0.27
CA GLY A 435 16.13 27.12 -0.98
C GLY A 435 15.45 25.75 -1.08
N ALA A 436 15.13 25.15 0.07
CA ALA A 436 14.46 23.84 0.13
C ALA A 436 13.03 23.87 -0.46
N ALA A 437 12.63 25.00 -1.07
CA ALA A 437 11.34 25.16 -1.75
C ALA A 437 11.25 24.44 -3.11
N ASP A 438 12.35 23.88 -3.63
CA ASP A 438 12.32 23.15 -4.89
C ASP A 438 11.60 21.80 -4.75
N ALA A 439 10.49 21.67 -5.48
CA ALA A 439 9.68 20.45 -5.52
C ALA A 439 10.49 19.21 -5.96
N SER A 440 11.57 19.38 -6.72
CA SER A 440 12.49 18.34 -7.17
C SER A 440 13.29 17.70 -6.02
N ALA A 441 13.73 18.49 -5.03
CA ALA A 441 14.42 18.00 -3.83
C ALA A 441 13.51 17.15 -2.94
N PHE A 442 12.21 17.44 -2.95
CA PHE A 442 11.17 16.67 -2.26
C PHE A 442 10.99 15.27 -2.87
N LEU A 443 11.00 15.16 -4.19
CA LEU A 443 10.88 13.90 -4.92
C LEU A 443 12.13 13.02 -4.79
N ALA A 444 13.29 13.64 -4.66
CA ALA A 444 14.58 12.95 -4.51
C ALA A 444 14.81 12.31 -3.14
N GLY A 445 13.95 12.56 -2.13
CA GLY A 445 14.04 11.91 -0.81
C GLY A 445 15.15 12.43 0.09
N ASN A 446 15.74 13.59 -0.23
CA ASN A 446 16.80 14.22 0.55
C ASN A 446 16.24 14.76 1.88
N GLY A 447 17.05 14.75 2.95
CA GLY A 447 16.62 15.12 4.31
C GLY A 447 16.01 16.53 4.45
N THR A 448 16.32 17.45 3.52
CA THR A 448 15.72 18.79 3.43
C THR A 448 14.24 18.76 3.08
N GLY A 449 13.79 17.79 2.27
CA GLY A 449 12.38 17.63 1.93
C GLY A 449 11.51 17.21 3.13
N VAL A 450 12.07 16.47 4.11
CA VAL A 450 11.36 16.08 5.33
C VAL A 450 11.08 17.27 6.24
N VAL A 451 12.01 18.25 6.31
CA VAL A 451 11.84 19.45 7.13
C VAL A 451 10.75 20.36 6.57
N LEU A 452 10.70 20.56 5.26
CA LEU A 452 9.62 21.31 4.59
C LEU A 452 8.26 20.70 4.82
N LEU A 453 8.22 19.39 4.87
CA LEU A 453 7.01 18.63 5.10
C LEU A 453 6.48 18.78 6.53
N LEU A 454 7.36 18.90 7.51
CA LEU A 454 7.01 19.18 8.90
C LEU A 454 6.73 20.67 9.16
N LEU A 455 6.89 21.53 8.16
CA LEU A 455 6.73 22.98 8.28
C LEU A 455 5.34 23.37 8.85
N PRO A 456 4.19 22.85 8.35
CA PRO A 456 2.88 23.21 8.91
C PRO A 456 2.76 22.78 10.38
N VAL A 457 3.26 21.60 10.74
CA VAL A 457 3.25 21.12 12.12
C VAL A 457 4.10 22.01 13.01
N LEU A 458 5.30 22.37 12.56
CA LEU A 458 6.20 23.24 13.32
C LEU A 458 5.60 24.63 13.53
N VAL A 459 4.93 25.18 12.51
CA VAL A 459 4.24 26.47 12.61
C VAL A 459 3.07 26.39 13.59
N VAL A 460 2.20 25.38 13.47
CA VAL A 460 1.04 25.21 14.38
C VAL A 460 1.51 24.94 15.81
N PHE A 461 2.55 24.11 16.00
CA PHE A 461 3.16 23.86 17.31
C PHE A 461 3.71 25.14 17.93
N THR A 462 4.45 25.91 17.16
CA THR A 462 5.02 27.20 17.62
C THR A 462 3.91 28.18 17.97
N ALA A 463 2.87 28.29 17.13
CA ALA A 463 1.71 29.13 17.40
C ALA A 463 1.00 28.70 18.70
N ALA A 464 0.82 27.39 18.93
CA ALA A 464 0.23 26.86 20.14
C ALA A 464 1.05 27.20 21.39
N VAL A 465 2.40 27.11 21.32
CA VAL A 465 3.30 27.48 22.42
C VAL A 465 3.25 28.99 22.69
N VAL A 466 3.27 29.82 21.64
CA VAL A 466 3.17 31.30 21.75
C VAL A 466 1.84 31.69 22.38
N VAL A 467 0.73 31.12 21.92
CA VAL A 467 -0.61 31.37 22.49
C VAL A 467 -0.65 30.93 23.95
N ALA A 468 -0.10 29.76 24.28
CA ALA A 468 -0.05 29.27 25.67
C ALA A 468 0.78 30.20 26.58
N ARG A 469 1.76 30.93 26.03
CA ARG A 469 2.56 31.93 26.78
C ARG A 469 1.89 33.27 26.92
N ILE A 470 1.21 33.74 25.86
CA ILE A 470 0.56 35.05 25.84
C ILE A 470 -0.74 35.01 26.64
N LEU A 471 -1.44 33.87 26.67
CA LEU A 471 -2.74 33.74 27.29
C LEU A 471 -2.77 34.09 28.79
N PRO A 472 -1.85 33.65 29.67
CA PRO A 472 -1.85 34.05 31.09
C PRO A 472 -1.70 35.56 31.33
N PRO A 473 -0.73 36.27 30.69
CA PRO A 473 -0.64 37.74 30.86
C PRO A 473 -1.83 38.48 30.23
N ALA A 474 -2.34 37.97 29.07
CA ALA A 474 -3.52 38.57 28.44
C ALA A 474 -4.77 38.46 29.33
N LEU A 475 -4.99 37.28 29.95
CA LEU A 475 -6.10 37.09 30.89
C LEU A 475 -5.98 38.03 32.13
N ARG A 476 -4.76 38.22 32.65
CA ARG A 476 -4.53 39.19 33.76
C ARG A 476 -4.74 40.62 33.31
N GLY A 477 -4.37 40.97 32.06
CA GLY A 477 -4.65 42.27 31.46
C GLY A 477 -6.13 42.52 31.29
N LEU A 478 -6.85 41.49 30.79
CA LEU A 478 -8.30 41.54 30.65
C LEU A 478 -9.02 41.73 31.98
N GLU A 479 -8.52 41.11 33.06
CA GLU A 479 -9.05 41.29 34.43
C GLU A 479 -9.01 42.77 34.86
N ARG A 480 -8.00 43.54 34.43
CA ARG A 480 -7.89 45.00 34.73
C ARG A 480 -8.86 45.84 33.92
N LEU A 481 -9.28 45.34 32.74
CA LEU A 481 -10.21 46.07 31.83
C LEU A 481 -11.69 45.77 32.11
N VAL A 482 -12.00 44.70 32.86
CA VAL A 482 -13.35 44.17 33.10
C VAL A 482 -14.03 44.63 34.42
N PRO A 483 -13.52 45.60 35.24
CA PRO A 483 -14.15 45.95 36.52
C PRO A 483 -15.59 46.51 36.41
N ARG A 484 -16.07 46.84 35.21
CA ARG A 484 -17.39 47.47 34.96
C ARG A 484 -18.40 46.56 34.24
N THR A 485 -18.12 45.26 34.05
CA THR A 485 -19.03 44.34 33.33
C THR A 485 -19.92 43.54 34.29
N ALA A 486 -20.94 42.84 33.72
CA ALA A 486 -21.89 42.01 34.46
C ALA A 486 -21.18 40.95 35.33
N LEU A 487 -21.70 40.73 36.54
CA LEU A 487 -21.15 39.81 37.54
C LEU A 487 -20.74 38.42 37.02
N PRO A 488 -21.51 37.74 36.13
CA PRO A 488 -21.13 36.42 35.61
C PRO A 488 -19.87 36.47 34.75
N LEU A 489 -19.68 37.52 33.95
CA LEU A 489 -18.45 37.70 33.13
C LEU A 489 -17.22 37.96 34.00
N ARG A 490 -17.39 38.72 35.09
CA ARG A 490 -16.32 38.98 36.06
C ARG A 490 -15.94 37.72 36.83
N LEU A 491 -16.91 36.91 37.25
CA LEU A 491 -16.61 35.62 37.91
C LEU A 491 -15.94 34.64 36.98
N ALA A 492 -16.36 34.58 35.70
CA ALA A 492 -15.72 33.73 34.69
C ALA A 492 -14.27 34.16 34.39
N SER A 493 -14.00 35.48 34.23
CA SER A 493 -12.63 36.00 33.99
C SER A 493 -11.72 35.76 35.19
N LEU A 494 -12.21 35.94 36.42
CA LEU A 494 -11.46 35.62 37.66
C LEU A 494 -11.18 34.12 37.79
N ALA A 495 -12.14 33.26 37.48
CA ALA A 495 -11.95 31.82 37.51
C ALA A 495 -10.89 31.35 36.46
N LEU A 496 -10.91 31.92 35.25
CA LEU A 496 -9.93 31.67 34.22
C LEU A 496 -8.54 32.23 34.57
N ALA A 497 -8.49 33.46 35.13
CA ALA A 497 -7.21 34.08 35.53
C ALA A 497 -6.56 33.37 36.71
N ARG A 498 -7.31 32.83 37.65
CA ARG A 498 -6.81 32.07 38.80
C ARG A 498 -6.41 30.63 38.47
N ARG A 499 -6.95 30.05 37.38
CA ARG A 499 -6.62 28.70 36.90
C ARG A 499 -6.26 28.74 35.41
N PRO A 500 -5.21 29.45 35.01
CA PRO A 500 -4.84 29.64 33.60
C PRO A 500 -4.46 28.31 32.91
N GLY A 501 -4.19 27.27 33.72
CA GLY A 501 -3.82 25.96 33.24
C GLY A 501 -4.87 25.31 32.35
N TYR A 502 -6.14 25.29 32.72
CA TYR A 502 -7.21 24.68 31.94
C TYR A 502 -7.48 25.48 30.67
N ALA A 503 -7.51 26.80 30.77
CA ALA A 503 -7.72 27.69 29.63
C ALA A 503 -6.64 27.50 28.57
N SER A 504 -5.36 27.37 28.94
CA SER A 504 -4.26 27.20 27.99
C SER A 504 -4.30 25.83 27.26
N VAL A 505 -4.75 24.76 27.93
CA VAL A 505 -4.92 23.43 27.26
C VAL A 505 -6.07 23.49 26.27
N ALA A 506 -7.21 24.06 26.68
CA ALA A 506 -8.38 24.21 25.81
C ALA A 506 -8.06 25.07 24.58
N VAL A 507 -7.40 26.21 24.78
CA VAL A 507 -6.98 27.08 23.67
C VAL A 507 -5.92 26.41 22.79
N GLY A 508 -4.95 25.72 23.40
CA GLY A 508 -3.97 24.92 22.65
C GLY A 508 -4.63 23.84 21.79
N PHE A 509 -5.66 23.16 22.33
CA PHE A 509 -6.45 22.20 21.56
C PHE A 509 -7.18 22.86 20.39
N VAL A 510 -7.81 24.01 20.62
CA VAL A 510 -8.50 24.77 19.56
C VAL A 510 -7.50 25.19 18.47
N VAL A 511 -6.34 25.74 18.84
CA VAL A 511 -5.30 26.15 17.89
C VAL A 511 -4.81 24.97 17.05
N VAL A 512 -4.56 23.82 17.68
CA VAL A 512 -4.14 22.60 16.98
C VAL A 512 -5.27 22.10 16.07
N SER A 513 -6.51 22.07 16.54
CA SER A 513 -7.67 21.59 15.77
C SER A 513 -7.96 22.48 14.56
N VAL A 514 -7.94 23.81 14.75
CA VAL A 514 -8.15 24.78 13.66
C VAL A 514 -6.96 24.72 12.68
N GLY A 515 -5.73 24.63 13.19
CA GLY A 515 -4.54 24.48 12.36
C GLY A 515 -4.60 23.23 11.48
N LEU A 516 -5.03 22.10 12.05
CA LEU A 516 -5.20 20.84 11.31
C LEU A 516 -6.32 20.95 10.27
N ALA A 517 -7.45 21.58 10.62
CA ALA A 517 -8.57 21.77 9.71
C ALA A 517 -8.20 22.67 8.52
N LEU A 518 -7.54 23.80 8.78
CA LEU A 518 -7.04 24.69 7.73
C LEU A 518 -6.03 24.00 6.82
N PHE A 519 -5.11 23.22 7.40
CA PHE A 519 -4.15 22.46 6.64
C PHE A 519 -4.83 21.41 5.74
N ALA A 520 -5.77 20.65 6.29
CA ALA A 520 -6.51 19.64 5.52
C ALA A 520 -7.29 20.27 4.35
N GLU A 521 -7.92 21.44 4.56
CA GLU A 521 -8.66 22.14 3.52
C GLU A 521 -7.74 22.73 2.44
N THR A 522 -6.63 23.35 2.83
CA THR A 522 -5.62 23.88 1.89
C THR A 522 -5.05 22.77 1.02
N TYR A 523 -4.75 21.63 1.64
CA TYR A 523 -4.23 20.47 0.90
C TYR A 523 -5.25 19.89 -0.07
N ARG A 524 -6.51 19.77 0.35
CA ARG A 524 -7.61 19.34 -0.52
C ARG A 524 -7.73 20.25 -1.75
N TRP A 525 -7.63 21.55 -1.56
CA TRP A 525 -7.65 22.54 -2.64
C TRP A 525 -6.50 22.34 -3.61
N THR A 526 -5.29 22.18 -3.10
CA THR A 526 -4.07 21.93 -3.92
C THR A 526 -4.20 20.65 -4.75
N LEU A 527 -4.76 19.58 -4.18
CA LEU A 527 -5.00 18.33 -4.90
C LEU A 527 -6.02 18.49 -6.04
N VAL A 528 -7.13 19.20 -5.78
CA VAL A 528 -8.17 19.45 -6.80
C VAL A 528 -7.62 20.31 -7.93
N GLN A 529 -6.80 21.31 -7.60
CA GLN A 529 -6.18 22.19 -8.60
C GLN A 529 -5.15 21.44 -9.45
N GLY A 530 -4.28 20.62 -8.83
CA GLY A 530 -3.32 19.79 -9.57
C GLY A 530 -3.99 18.73 -10.48
N GLN A 531 -5.16 18.22 -10.11
CA GLN A 531 -5.93 17.34 -10.99
C GLN A 531 -6.55 18.07 -12.19
N ARG A 532 -6.96 19.35 -12.01
CA ARG A 532 -7.50 20.18 -13.10
C ARG A 532 -6.43 20.61 -14.10
N GLU A 533 -5.20 20.80 -13.66
CA GLU A 533 -4.07 21.16 -14.53
C GLU A 533 -3.52 19.95 -15.33
N GLN A 534 -3.83 18.72 -14.91
CA GLN A 534 -3.44 17.47 -15.59
C GLN A 534 -4.53 16.88 -16.50
N ALA A 535 -5.75 17.40 -16.42
CA ALA A 535 -6.89 17.02 -17.27
C ALA A 535 -7.03 18.00 -18.44
#